data_558a8f2badc2e7e9eaeb3008e0b7a4de
#
_entry.id   558a8f2badc2e7e9eaeb3008e0b7a4de
#
_cell.length_a   1.000
_cell.length_b   1.000
_cell.length_c   1.000
_cell.angle_alpha   90.00
_cell.angle_beta   90.00
_cell.angle_gamma   90.00
#
_symmetry.space_group_name_H-M   'P 1'
#
loop_
_entity.id
_entity.type
_entity.pdbx_description
1 polymer ?
#
loop_
_entity_poly.entity_id
_entity_poly.type
_entity_poly.pdbx_seq_one_letter_code
_entity_poly.pdbx_strand_id
1 'polypeptide(L)'
;MFKVHAWRAFATAAFLVLAVSPKAFAVCSAPIAVQVLGSGGPDSNDARASSGYLLWLDGEARLLVDAGGGVFLRFGEARARFESLDAIAITHLHADHVSDLPALLKSGFFGDRQRPLPIIGPSGGDEFPGIKEFMHALFDPDRGAFRYLSGYLDGSGGMVRADIVEMDAKATTPKAALGNDRFKLTAIGVKHGPVPALGYLVEVRGRRIAFGDQDGDNPAFAAMIEGVDILVMDHAVPEMADPVAGQLHTRPSEIGLLAAHAGVKRLVLSHNMARSLGPLKENLALIRQHYDGPTRVAEDLMCVE
;
A
#
# COMPACT_ATOMS: atom_id res chain seq x y z
N MET A 1 60.77 61.41 -1.22
CA MET A 1 60.25 60.44 -0.17
C MET A 1 58.74 60.38 -0.30
N PHE A 2 58.25 59.50 -1.11
CA PHE A 2 56.79 59.30 -1.33
C PHE A 2 56.34 58.06 -0.62
N LYS A 3 55.44 58.18 0.36
CA LYS A 3 54.80 57.11 1.07
C LYS A 3 53.57 56.66 0.27
N VAL A 4 53.59 55.41 -0.27
CA VAL A 4 52.47 54.76 -0.92
C VAL A 4 51.66 54.04 0.16
N HIS A 5 50.39 54.45 0.33
CA HIS A 5 49.44 53.78 1.19
C HIS A 5 48.69 52.72 0.38
N ALA A 6 48.95 51.41 0.71
CA ALA A 6 48.22 50.29 0.12
C ALA A 6 46.90 50.13 0.86
N TRP A 7 45.79 50.36 0.19
CA TRP A 7 44.44 50.00 0.65
C TRP A 7 44.19 48.51 0.40
N ARG A 8 44.04 47.74 1.49
CA ARG A 8 43.56 46.37 1.41
C ARG A 8 42.03 46.37 1.36
N ALA A 9 41.46 46.01 0.22
CA ALA A 9 40.03 45.75 0.09
C ALA A 9 39.71 44.35 0.70
N PHE A 10 38.93 44.35 1.77
CA PHE A 10 38.33 43.14 2.32
C PHE A 10 37.07 42.80 1.49
N ALA A 11 37.15 41.72 0.69
CA ALA A 11 36.00 41.17 0.01
C ALA A 11 35.21 40.32 1.04
N THR A 12 34.04 40.82 1.45
CA THR A 12 33.10 40.04 2.27
C THR A 12 32.36 39.08 1.36
N ALA A 13 32.69 37.78 1.42
CA ALA A 13 31.94 36.76 0.77
C ALA A 13 30.63 36.50 1.55
N ALA A 14 29.52 36.93 0.98
CA ALA A 14 28.19 36.56 1.51
C ALA A 14 27.89 35.12 1.19
N PHE A 15 27.92 34.25 2.19
CA PHE A 15 27.44 32.87 2.07
C PHE A 15 25.89 32.88 2.02
N LEU A 16 25.35 32.60 0.85
CA LEU A 16 23.92 32.34 0.67
C LEU A 16 23.61 30.95 1.26
N VAL A 17 23.16 30.89 2.51
CA VAL A 17 22.63 29.67 3.11
C VAL A 17 21.26 29.41 2.47
N LEU A 18 21.23 28.52 1.49
CA LEU A 18 19.96 27.97 0.98
C LEU A 18 19.32 27.20 2.15
N ALA A 19 18.31 27.81 2.76
CA ALA A 19 17.46 27.12 3.72
C ALA A 19 16.70 26.01 2.96
N VAL A 20 17.19 24.77 3.06
CA VAL A 20 16.42 23.60 2.67
C VAL A 20 15.28 23.51 3.69
N SER A 21 14.10 23.98 3.31
CA SER A 21 12.90 23.78 4.12
C SER A 21 12.72 22.27 4.30
N PRO A 22 12.66 21.77 5.54
CA PRO A 22 12.35 20.34 5.73
C PRO A 22 11.00 20.08 5.05
N LYS A 23 10.94 19.06 4.18
CA LYS A 23 9.67 18.58 3.65
C LYS A 23 8.76 18.35 4.86
N ALA A 24 7.67 19.08 4.96
CA ALA A 24 6.69 18.84 6.01
C ALA A 24 6.20 17.40 5.82
N PHE A 25 6.42 16.56 6.82
CA PHE A 25 5.91 15.20 6.81
C PHE A 25 4.39 15.29 6.68
N ALA A 26 3.84 14.68 5.64
CA ALA A 26 2.40 14.69 5.42
C ALA A 26 1.75 13.73 6.42
N VAL A 27 1.34 14.25 7.56
CA VAL A 27 0.47 13.54 8.50
C VAL A 27 -0.96 13.79 8.07
N CYS A 28 -1.74 12.73 7.86
CA CYS A 28 -3.16 12.87 7.54
C CYS A 28 -3.92 13.42 8.75
N SER A 29 -4.69 14.48 8.54
CA SER A 29 -5.33 15.23 9.62
C SER A 29 -6.80 14.83 9.86
N ALA A 30 -7.45 14.18 8.89
CA ALA A 30 -8.82 13.76 9.03
C ALA A 30 -8.99 12.61 10.04
N PRO A 31 -10.14 12.53 10.74
CA PRO A 31 -10.41 11.43 11.66
C PRO A 31 -10.39 10.04 11.04
N ILE A 32 -10.65 9.96 9.73
CA ILE A 32 -10.52 8.75 8.92
C ILE A 32 -9.81 9.15 7.63
N ALA A 33 -8.66 8.55 7.34
CA ALA A 33 -7.92 8.79 6.12
C ALA A 33 -7.20 7.53 5.64
N VAL A 34 -7.03 7.42 4.33
CA VAL A 34 -6.08 6.50 3.71
C VAL A 34 -4.83 7.30 3.33
N GLN A 35 -3.68 6.86 3.78
CA GLN A 35 -2.41 7.40 3.31
C GLN A 35 -1.74 6.40 2.38
N VAL A 36 -1.40 6.84 1.18
CA VAL A 36 -0.61 6.06 0.23
C VAL A 36 0.84 6.17 0.67
N LEU A 37 1.43 5.10 1.20
CA LEU A 37 2.86 5.07 1.52
C LEU A 37 3.69 4.84 0.27
N GLY A 38 3.24 3.95 -0.59
CA GLY A 38 3.86 3.66 -1.87
C GLY A 38 2.82 3.61 -2.98
N SER A 39 3.05 4.39 -4.01
CA SER A 39 2.13 4.61 -5.13
C SER A 39 2.58 3.94 -6.43
N GLY A 40 3.75 3.29 -6.41
CA GLY A 40 4.34 2.57 -7.54
C GLY A 40 4.13 1.06 -7.47
N GLY A 41 4.52 0.38 -8.54
CA GLY A 41 4.63 -1.06 -8.67
C GLY A 41 6.08 -1.55 -8.53
N PRO A 42 6.50 -2.58 -9.33
CA PRO A 42 7.85 -3.15 -9.26
C PRO A 42 8.94 -2.33 -9.97
N ASP A 43 8.60 -1.25 -10.66
CA ASP A 43 9.55 -0.40 -11.37
C ASP A 43 10.39 0.45 -10.40
N SER A 44 11.71 0.44 -10.54
CA SER A 44 12.61 1.25 -9.72
C SER A 44 12.96 2.61 -10.31
N ASN A 45 12.54 2.89 -11.54
CA ASN A 45 12.97 4.07 -12.33
C ASN A 45 12.00 5.25 -12.27
N ASP A 46 10.90 5.13 -11.56
CA ASP A 46 9.88 6.18 -11.38
C ASP A 46 9.99 6.92 -10.04
N ALA A 47 10.96 6.54 -9.19
CA ALA A 47 11.23 7.11 -7.87
C ALA A 47 10.06 6.99 -6.88
N ARG A 48 9.19 5.98 -7.05
CA ARG A 48 8.06 5.68 -6.16
C ARG A 48 8.39 4.49 -5.26
N ALA A 49 7.90 4.51 -4.04
CA ALA A 49 7.82 3.29 -3.25
C ALA A 49 6.75 2.38 -3.85
N SER A 50 6.97 1.06 -3.76
CA SER A 50 6.00 0.06 -4.18
C SER A 50 4.77 0.05 -3.27
N SER A 51 3.75 -0.75 -3.58
CA SER A 51 2.43 -0.71 -2.96
C SER A 51 2.43 -0.79 -1.44
N GLY A 52 1.73 0.15 -0.82
CA GLY A 52 1.48 0.17 0.62
C GLY A 52 0.55 1.30 1.04
N TYR A 53 -0.43 0.99 1.89
CA TYR A 53 -1.49 1.93 2.27
C TYR A 53 -1.77 1.85 3.76
N LEU A 54 -1.86 2.99 4.44
CA LEU A 54 -2.24 3.08 5.85
C LEU A 54 -3.67 3.59 6.00
N LEU A 55 -4.46 2.89 6.80
CA LEU A 55 -5.68 3.43 7.37
C LEU A 55 -5.35 4.17 8.67
N TRP A 56 -5.65 5.45 8.70
CA TRP A 56 -5.58 6.30 9.88
C TRP A 56 -6.95 6.46 10.53
N LEU A 57 -7.02 6.26 11.85
CA LEU A 57 -8.20 6.57 12.67
C LEU A 57 -7.76 7.44 13.84
N ASP A 58 -8.28 8.68 13.88
CA ASP A 58 -7.99 9.67 14.93
C ASP A 58 -6.49 9.91 15.14
N GLY A 59 -5.73 9.98 14.05
CA GLY A 59 -4.27 10.21 14.06
C GLY A 59 -3.42 8.99 14.41
N GLU A 60 -4.01 7.79 14.51
CA GLU A 60 -3.33 6.53 14.77
C GLU A 60 -3.40 5.61 13.53
N ALA A 61 -2.26 5.06 13.11
CA ALA A 61 -2.21 4.07 12.04
C ALA A 61 -2.79 2.74 12.53
N ARG A 62 -3.88 2.25 11.93
CA ARG A 62 -4.60 1.06 12.40
C ARG A 62 -4.47 -0.16 11.51
N LEU A 63 -4.44 0.03 10.20
CA LEU A 63 -4.29 -1.05 9.23
C LEU A 63 -3.23 -0.65 8.20
N LEU A 64 -2.30 -1.54 7.95
CA LEU A 64 -1.40 -1.46 6.80
C LEU A 64 -1.89 -2.47 5.76
N VAL A 65 -2.16 -2.00 4.54
CA VAL A 65 -2.43 -2.86 3.38
C VAL A 65 -1.20 -2.83 2.50
N ASP A 66 -0.61 -3.99 2.28
CA ASP A 66 0.67 -4.24 1.62
C ASP A 66 1.90 -3.56 2.26
N ALA A 67 3.07 -4.15 2.02
CA ALA A 67 4.36 -3.76 2.56
C ALA A 67 5.45 -3.92 1.48
N GLY A 68 5.26 -3.27 0.35
CA GLY A 68 6.19 -3.28 -0.78
C GLY A 68 7.46 -2.49 -0.52
N GLY A 69 8.40 -2.55 -1.47
CA GLY A 69 9.71 -1.90 -1.33
C GLY A 69 9.60 -0.39 -1.16
N GLY A 70 10.21 0.15 -0.11
CA GLY A 70 10.14 1.56 0.27
C GLY A 70 9.04 1.91 1.27
N VAL A 71 8.05 1.03 1.48
CA VAL A 71 6.97 1.22 2.47
C VAL A 71 7.52 1.39 3.87
N PHE A 72 8.56 0.63 4.25
CA PHE A 72 9.20 0.76 5.55
C PHE A 72 9.73 2.19 5.80
N LEU A 73 10.40 2.78 4.82
CA LEU A 73 10.90 4.16 4.92
C LEU A 73 9.74 5.15 5.01
N ARG A 74 8.73 5.01 4.15
CA ARG A 74 7.55 5.89 4.13
C ARG A 74 6.69 5.77 5.38
N PHE A 75 6.63 4.58 5.99
CA PHE A 75 5.98 4.37 7.28
C PHE A 75 6.60 5.24 8.38
N GLY A 76 7.94 5.32 8.41
CA GLY A 76 8.67 6.21 9.31
C GLY A 76 8.44 7.71 8.99
N GLU A 77 8.47 8.08 7.70
CA GLU A 77 8.20 9.45 7.26
C GLU A 77 6.77 9.91 7.58
N ALA A 78 5.79 9.00 7.49
CA ALA A 78 4.41 9.22 7.91
C ALA A 78 4.26 9.31 9.44
N ARG A 79 5.32 9.03 10.21
CA ARG A 79 5.30 8.93 11.69
C ARG A 79 4.31 7.89 12.20
N ALA A 80 4.07 6.86 11.41
CA ALA A 80 3.25 5.75 11.84
C ALA A 80 3.97 4.93 12.91
N ARG A 81 3.19 4.39 13.85
CA ARG A 81 3.72 3.59 14.95
C ARG A 81 3.29 2.14 14.76
N PHE A 82 4.24 1.22 14.83
CA PHE A 82 3.99 -0.21 14.69
C PHE A 82 3.04 -0.73 15.80
N GLU A 83 3.16 -0.19 17.00
CA GLU A 83 2.35 -0.55 18.16
C GLU A 83 0.87 -0.26 17.95
N SER A 84 0.54 0.78 17.18
CA SER A 84 -0.83 1.21 16.93
C SER A 84 -1.56 0.33 15.91
N LEU A 85 -0.85 -0.41 15.05
CA LEU A 85 -1.44 -1.27 14.04
C LEU A 85 -2.36 -2.34 14.67
N ASP A 86 -3.55 -2.48 14.15
CA ASP A 86 -4.47 -3.57 14.49
C ASP A 86 -4.24 -4.79 13.62
N ALA A 87 -3.77 -4.59 12.37
CA ALA A 87 -3.42 -5.66 11.44
C ALA A 87 -2.49 -5.17 10.32
N ILE A 88 -1.86 -6.14 9.63
CA ILE A 88 -1.27 -6.00 8.30
C ILE A 88 -2.07 -6.92 7.37
N ALA A 89 -2.55 -6.41 6.24
CA ALA A 89 -3.27 -7.17 5.22
C ALA A 89 -2.47 -7.16 3.93
N ILE A 90 -2.19 -8.33 3.39
CA ILE A 90 -1.42 -8.51 2.15
C ILE A 90 -2.37 -8.94 1.05
N THR A 91 -2.39 -8.20 -0.05
CA THR A 91 -3.22 -8.51 -1.21
C THR A 91 -2.73 -9.75 -1.92
N HIS A 92 -1.44 -9.82 -2.22
CA HIS A 92 -0.78 -10.97 -2.83
C HIS A 92 0.74 -10.94 -2.56
N LEU A 93 1.45 -12.00 -2.96
CA LEU A 93 2.84 -12.22 -2.54
C LEU A 93 3.90 -11.83 -3.61
N HIS A 94 3.60 -10.91 -4.51
CA HIS A 94 4.64 -10.29 -5.33
C HIS A 94 5.57 -9.44 -4.47
N ALA A 95 6.85 -9.34 -4.87
CA ALA A 95 7.87 -8.63 -4.08
C ALA A 95 7.52 -7.16 -3.82
N ASP A 96 6.90 -6.49 -4.76
CA ASP A 96 6.45 -5.10 -4.66
C ASP A 96 5.24 -4.90 -3.73
N HIS A 97 4.74 -5.99 -3.10
CA HIS A 97 3.70 -5.95 -2.07
C HIS A 97 4.17 -6.47 -0.71
N VAL A 98 5.33 -7.15 -0.62
CA VAL A 98 5.73 -7.82 0.63
C VAL A 98 7.19 -7.62 1.03
N SER A 99 8.06 -7.04 0.19
CA SER A 99 9.51 -7.01 0.42
C SER A 99 9.93 -6.29 1.70
N ASP A 100 9.18 -5.30 2.18
CA ASP A 100 9.48 -4.56 3.40
C ASP A 100 8.85 -5.16 4.68
N LEU A 101 8.04 -6.24 4.55
CA LEU A 101 7.42 -6.88 5.71
C LEU A 101 8.44 -7.33 6.77
N PRO A 102 9.58 -7.98 6.42
CA PRO A 102 10.60 -8.32 7.42
C PRO A 102 11.22 -7.09 8.11
N ALA A 103 11.41 -6.00 7.38
CA ALA A 103 11.96 -4.75 7.93
C ALA A 103 10.99 -4.09 8.92
N LEU A 104 9.69 -4.06 8.59
CA LEU A 104 8.65 -3.56 9.46
C LEU A 104 8.55 -4.37 10.75
N LEU A 105 8.54 -5.71 10.65
CA LEU A 105 8.55 -6.60 11.82
C LEU A 105 9.80 -6.38 12.66
N LYS A 106 10.99 -6.29 12.03
CA LYS A 106 12.22 -5.98 12.77
C LYS A 106 12.15 -4.65 13.50
N SER A 107 11.59 -3.63 12.89
CA SER A 107 11.36 -2.34 13.55
C SER A 107 10.40 -2.46 14.73
N GLY A 108 9.34 -3.23 14.58
CA GLY A 108 8.36 -3.49 15.64
C GLY A 108 8.94 -4.17 16.88
N PHE A 109 10.05 -4.91 16.73
CA PHE A 109 10.77 -5.49 17.86
C PHE A 109 11.34 -4.44 18.84
N PHE A 110 11.65 -3.25 18.36
CA PHE A 110 12.17 -2.15 19.20
C PHE A 110 11.06 -1.31 19.83
N GLY A 111 9.80 -1.58 19.51
CA GLY A 111 8.65 -0.94 20.12
C GLY A 111 8.15 -1.69 21.36
N ASP A 112 7.06 -1.20 21.94
CA ASP A 112 6.46 -1.72 23.17
C ASP A 112 5.14 -2.47 22.94
N ARG A 113 4.92 -2.98 21.71
CA ARG A 113 3.72 -3.75 21.39
C ARG A 113 3.63 -5.02 22.26
N GLN A 114 2.48 -5.21 22.95
CA GLN A 114 2.25 -6.37 23.81
C GLN A 114 1.17 -7.32 23.25
N ARG A 115 0.36 -6.88 22.28
CA ARG A 115 -0.72 -7.68 21.72
C ARG A 115 -0.28 -8.38 20.44
N PRO A 116 -0.76 -9.58 20.15
CA PRO A 116 -0.50 -10.25 18.87
C PRO A 116 -0.82 -9.35 17.67
N LEU A 117 -0.14 -9.58 16.56
CA LEU A 117 -0.33 -8.84 15.32
C LEU A 117 -0.98 -9.74 14.26
N PRO A 118 -2.26 -9.55 13.93
CA PRO A 118 -2.85 -10.22 12.79
C PRO A 118 -2.12 -9.85 11.49
N ILE A 119 -1.66 -10.88 10.76
CA ILE A 119 -1.12 -10.76 9.40
C ILE A 119 -2.02 -11.59 8.50
N ILE A 120 -2.78 -10.90 7.66
CA ILE A 120 -3.81 -11.47 6.81
C ILE A 120 -3.27 -11.52 5.39
N GLY A 121 -3.48 -12.63 4.69
CA GLY A 121 -3.06 -12.75 3.30
C GLY A 121 -3.70 -13.93 2.59
N PRO A 122 -3.40 -14.14 1.30
CA PRO A 122 -4.02 -15.16 0.48
C PRO A 122 -3.58 -16.57 0.87
N SER A 123 -4.47 -17.55 0.64
CA SER A 123 -4.09 -18.96 0.58
C SER A 123 -3.18 -19.21 -0.63
N GLY A 124 -2.40 -20.29 -0.56
CA GLY A 124 -1.56 -20.72 -1.68
C GLY A 124 -2.37 -21.21 -2.89
N GLY A 125 -1.68 -21.28 -4.01
CA GLY A 125 -2.11 -21.91 -5.25
C GLY A 125 -1.13 -23.00 -5.67
N ASP A 126 -1.27 -23.48 -6.90
CA ASP A 126 -0.45 -24.60 -7.38
C ASP A 126 1.04 -24.23 -7.53
N GLU A 127 1.33 -22.97 -7.89
CA GLU A 127 2.70 -22.50 -8.17
C GLU A 127 3.20 -21.45 -7.14
N PHE A 128 2.30 -20.92 -6.31
CA PHE A 128 2.62 -19.82 -5.39
C PHE A 128 2.26 -20.21 -3.96
N PRO A 129 3.12 -19.85 -2.97
CA PRO A 129 2.83 -20.09 -1.57
C PRO A 129 1.64 -19.28 -1.07
N GLY A 130 0.99 -19.71 0.00
CA GLY A 130 0.10 -18.88 0.79
C GLY A 130 0.87 -18.06 1.82
N ILE A 131 0.17 -17.13 2.48
CA ILE A 131 0.78 -16.25 3.50
C ILE A 131 1.42 -17.04 4.65
N LYS A 132 0.86 -18.19 5.05
CA LYS A 132 1.45 -19.05 6.09
C LYS A 132 2.80 -19.60 5.67
N GLU A 133 2.85 -20.18 4.48
CA GLU A 133 4.08 -20.74 3.93
C GLU A 133 5.13 -19.66 3.72
N PHE A 134 4.73 -18.50 3.20
CA PHE A 134 5.60 -17.33 3.04
C PHE A 134 6.20 -16.89 4.36
N MET A 135 5.40 -16.74 5.43
CA MET A 135 5.89 -16.37 6.76
C MET A 135 6.85 -17.40 7.33
N HIS A 136 6.60 -18.71 7.11
CA HIS A 136 7.53 -19.76 7.50
C HIS A 136 8.81 -19.72 6.67
N ALA A 137 8.76 -19.49 5.37
CA ALA A 137 9.95 -19.35 4.53
C ALA A 137 10.85 -18.19 4.98
N LEU A 138 10.25 -17.12 5.53
CA LEU A 138 11.00 -16.00 6.07
C LEU A 138 11.56 -16.25 7.48
N PHE A 139 10.78 -16.85 8.38
CA PHE A 139 11.02 -16.80 9.83
C PHE A 139 11.16 -18.17 10.51
N ASP A 140 11.09 -19.28 9.79
CA ASP A 140 11.33 -20.61 10.38
C ASP A 140 12.67 -20.62 11.13
N PRO A 141 12.73 -21.14 12.39
CA PRO A 141 13.93 -21.06 13.22
C PRO A 141 15.14 -21.80 12.64
N ASP A 142 14.91 -22.83 11.83
CA ASP A 142 15.97 -23.67 11.25
C ASP A 142 16.37 -23.24 9.85
N ARG A 143 15.40 -22.87 9.00
CA ARG A 143 15.58 -22.67 7.56
C ARG A 143 15.12 -21.31 7.03
N GLY A 144 14.45 -20.50 7.86
CA GLY A 144 13.95 -19.18 7.46
C GLY A 144 15.07 -18.22 7.06
N ALA A 145 14.80 -17.41 6.05
CA ALA A 145 15.74 -16.39 5.58
C ALA A 145 16.10 -15.38 6.68
N PHE A 146 15.14 -15.06 7.56
CA PHE A 146 15.30 -14.18 8.72
C PHE A 146 15.03 -14.93 10.04
N ARG A 147 15.61 -16.13 10.20
CA ARG A 147 15.38 -17.00 11.38
C ARG A 147 15.59 -16.32 12.73
N TYR A 148 16.38 -15.24 12.80
CA TYR A 148 16.54 -14.45 14.03
C TYR A 148 15.26 -13.67 14.43
N LEU A 149 14.24 -13.65 13.56
CA LEU A 149 12.90 -13.11 13.83
C LEU A 149 11.86 -14.23 14.03
N SER A 150 12.29 -15.49 14.25
CA SER A 150 11.39 -16.64 14.41
C SER A 150 10.37 -16.46 15.54
N GLY A 151 10.68 -15.65 16.56
CA GLY A 151 9.74 -15.32 17.62
C GLY A 151 8.43 -14.68 17.15
N TYR A 152 8.38 -14.12 15.94
CA TYR A 152 7.11 -13.69 15.36
C TYR A 152 6.17 -14.84 15.02
N LEU A 153 6.66 -16.08 14.87
CA LEU A 153 5.82 -17.26 14.65
C LEU A 153 5.17 -17.78 15.94
N ASP A 154 5.86 -17.69 17.09
CA ASP A 154 5.46 -18.33 18.33
C ASP A 154 5.38 -17.40 19.56
N GLY A 155 5.85 -16.16 19.46
CA GLY A 155 5.90 -15.19 20.55
C GLY A 155 7.14 -15.31 21.44
N SER A 156 8.15 -16.08 21.03
CA SER A 156 9.39 -16.24 21.77
C SER A 156 10.36 -15.06 21.61
N GLY A 157 11.45 -15.04 22.36
CA GLY A 157 12.54 -14.07 22.20
C GLY A 157 12.15 -12.61 22.43
N GLY A 158 11.07 -12.33 23.17
CA GLY A 158 10.58 -10.97 23.40
C GLY A 158 9.82 -10.36 22.22
N MET A 159 9.51 -11.15 21.20
CA MET A 159 8.70 -10.73 20.06
C MET A 159 7.21 -10.99 20.32
N VAL A 160 6.36 -10.16 19.76
CA VAL A 160 4.91 -10.45 19.74
C VAL A 160 4.62 -11.49 18.66
N ARG A 161 3.69 -12.39 18.95
CA ARG A 161 3.28 -13.37 17.95
C ARG A 161 2.52 -12.69 16.80
N ALA A 162 2.85 -13.05 15.57
CA ALA A 162 2.03 -12.77 14.40
C ALA A 162 0.92 -13.83 14.31
N ASP A 163 -0.34 -13.39 14.42
CA ASP A 163 -1.49 -14.25 14.18
C ASP A 163 -1.76 -14.30 12.67
N ILE A 164 -1.24 -15.34 12.01
CA ILE A 164 -1.32 -15.47 10.55
C ILE A 164 -2.71 -15.95 10.16
N VAL A 165 -3.45 -15.11 9.44
CA VAL A 165 -4.81 -15.38 8.95
C VAL A 165 -4.75 -15.57 7.44
N GLU A 166 -4.97 -16.82 7.02
CA GLU A 166 -4.98 -17.16 5.60
C GLU A 166 -6.41 -17.14 5.07
N MET A 167 -6.65 -16.34 4.02
CA MET A 167 -7.93 -16.19 3.36
C MET A 167 -7.93 -16.95 2.03
N ASP A 168 -9.01 -17.64 1.73
CA ASP A 168 -9.16 -18.38 0.49
C ASP A 168 -9.19 -17.44 -0.73
N ALA A 169 -8.10 -17.43 -1.49
CA ALA A 169 -7.95 -16.61 -2.68
C ALA A 169 -8.83 -17.07 -3.87
N LYS A 170 -9.46 -18.24 -3.77
CA LYS A 170 -10.43 -18.74 -4.74
C LYS A 170 -11.89 -18.45 -4.32
N ALA A 171 -12.09 -17.82 -3.16
CA ALA A 171 -13.43 -17.53 -2.66
C ALA A 171 -14.14 -16.49 -3.54
N THR A 172 -15.33 -16.83 -4.01
CA THR A 172 -16.20 -15.96 -4.81
C THR A 172 -17.25 -15.23 -3.97
N THR A 173 -17.19 -15.38 -2.64
CA THR A 173 -18.05 -14.69 -1.68
C THR A 173 -17.20 -13.97 -0.64
N PRO A 174 -17.51 -12.71 -0.31
CA PRO A 174 -16.77 -11.97 0.70
C PRO A 174 -16.81 -12.66 2.06
N LYS A 175 -15.67 -12.70 2.75
CA LYS A 175 -15.55 -13.26 4.11
C LYS A 175 -14.89 -12.26 5.05
N ALA A 176 -15.35 -12.20 6.30
CA ALA A 176 -14.70 -11.41 7.33
C ALA A 176 -13.27 -11.93 7.58
N ALA A 177 -12.29 -11.06 7.43
CA ALA A 177 -10.88 -11.33 7.67
C ALA A 177 -10.44 -10.84 9.06
N LEU A 178 -11.00 -9.72 9.51
CA LEU A 178 -10.81 -9.17 10.85
C LEU A 178 -12.03 -8.37 11.26
N GLY A 179 -12.40 -8.40 12.53
CA GLY A 179 -13.39 -7.53 13.13
C GLY A 179 -12.97 -7.14 14.54
N ASN A 180 -12.94 -5.85 14.83
CA ASN A 180 -12.71 -5.30 16.16
C ASN A 180 -13.66 -4.12 16.40
N ASP A 181 -13.51 -3.44 17.54
CA ASP A 181 -14.33 -2.27 17.93
C ASP A 181 -14.07 -1.01 17.06
N ARG A 182 -13.04 -1.00 16.24
CA ARG A 182 -12.64 0.14 15.41
C ARG A 182 -13.08 0.01 13.96
N PHE A 183 -12.86 -1.15 13.36
CA PHE A 183 -13.21 -1.41 11.95
C PHE A 183 -13.45 -2.90 11.70
N LYS A 184 -14.10 -3.17 10.58
CA LYS A 184 -14.23 -4.52 10.02
C LYS A 184 -13.48 -4.58 8.71
N LEU A 185 -12.70 -5.64 8.51
CA LEU A 185 -12.01 -5.98 7.26
C LEU A 185 -12.68 -7.20 6.64
N THR A 186 -13.10 -7.09 5.42
CA THR A 186 -13.65 -8.18 4.60
C THR A 186 -12.72 -8.43 3.42
N ALA A 187 -12.50 -9.69 3.08
CA ALA A 187 -11.68 -10.11 1.94
C ALA A 187 -12.49 -10.95 0.95
N ILE A 188 -12.11 -10.92 -0.30
CA ILE A 188 -12.61 -11.76 -1.39
C ILE A 188 -11.45 -12.14 -2.31
N GLY A 189 -11.51 -13.33 -2.92
CA GLY A 189 -10.55 -13.70 -3.97
C GLY A 189 -10.75 -12.85 -5.22
N VAL A 190 -9.63 -12.38 -5.78
CA VAL A 190 -9.60 -11.66 -7.06
C VAL A 190 -8.61 -12.32 -8.01
N LYS A 191 -8.76 -12.10 -9.32
CA LYS A 191 -7.84 -12.67 -10.30
C LYS A 191 -6.58 -11.81 -10.40
N HIS A 192 -5.44 -12.42 -10.49
CA HIS A 192 -4.14 -11.80 -10.73
C HIS A 192 -3.25 -12.76 -11.53
N GLY A 193 -3.70 -13.12 -12.72
CA GLY A 193 -3.09 -14.20 -13.49
C GLY A 193 -3.07 -15.52 -12.69
N PRO A 194 -1.92 -16.19 -12.55
CA PRO A 194 -1.77 -17.40 -11.75
C PRO A 194 -1.58 -17.13 -10.25
N VAL A 195 -1.37 -15.88 -9.83
CA VAL A 195 -1.01 -15.51 -8.46
C VAL A 195 -2.25 -15.41 -7.57
N PRO A 196 -2.32 -16.12 -6.44
CA PRO A 196 -3.41 -15.97 -5.48
C PRO A 196 -3.48 -14.55 -4.92
N ALA A 197 -4.62 -13.88 -5.08
CA ALA A 197 -4.80 -12.49 -4.70
C ALA A 197 -6.14 -12.22 -4.01
N LEU A 198 -6.18 -11.18 -3.19
CA LEU A 198 -7.33 -10.74 -2.41
C LEU A 198 -7.65 -9.27 -2.67
N GLY A 199 -8.93 -8.97 -2.85
CA GLY A 199 -9.47 -7.62 -2.69
C GLY A 199 -9.97 -7.43 -1.27
N TYR A 200 -9.85 -6.20 -0.74
CA TYR A 200 -10.24 -5.87 0.62
C TYR A 200 -11.30 -4.76 0.68
N LEU A 201 -12.21 -4.87 1.64
CA LEU A 201 -13.13 -3.82 2.04
C LEU A 201 -12.97 -3.53 3.53
N VAL A 202 -12.71 -2.28 3.87
CA VAL A 202 -12.72 -1.76 5.23
C VAL A 202 -14.01 -1.01 5.50
N GLU A 203 -14.72 -1.37 6.58
CA GLU A 203 -15.90 -0.67 7.07
C GLU A 203 -15.58 -0.04 8.42
N VAL A 204 -15.66 1.28 8.52
CA VAL A 204 -15.26 2.06 9.70
C VAL A 204 -16.17 3.27 9.89
N ARG A 205 -16.91 3.36 11.01
CA ARG A 205 -17.76 4.51 11.35
C ARG A 205 -18.67 4.98 10.20
N GLY A 206 -19.26 4.03 9.46
CA GLY A 206 -20.12 4.33 8.31
C GLY A 206 -19.40 4.67 7.02
N ARG A 207 -18.07 4.73 7.01
CA ARG A 207 -17.26 4.86 5.79
C ARG A 207 -16.87 3.49 5.28
N ARG A 208 -16.75 3.37 3.95
CA ARG A 208 -16.37 2.15 3.25
C ARG A 208 -15.20 2.45 2.34
N ILE A 209 -14.10 1.72 2.50
CA ILE A 209 -12.85 1.91 1.77
C ILE A 209 -12.43 0.57 1.19
N ALA A 210 -12.19 0.51 -0.11
CA ALA A 210 -11.80 -0.72 -0.78
C ALA A 210 -10.42 -0.61 -1.42
N PHE A 211 -9.75 -1.74 -1.45
CA PHE A 211 -8.47 -1.95 -2.11
C PHE A 211 -8.65 -3.09 -3.11
N GLY A 212 -8.48 -2.78 -4.40
CA GLY A 212 -8.60 -3.73 -5.48
C GLY A 212 -7.34 -3.75 -6.31
N ASP A 213 -6.81 -4.96 -6.50
CA ASP A 213 -5.66 -5.19 -7.36
C ASP A 213 -6.13 -5.87 -8.62
N GLN A 214 -7.15 -6.18 -8.99
CA GLN A 214 -7.58 -6.85 -10.22
C GLN A 214 -9.07 -7.15 -10.25
N ASP A 215 -9.57 -7.08 -11.36
CA ASP A 215 -10.76 -7.69 -11.92
C ASP A 215 -11.90 -6.72 -12.21
N GLY A 216 -11.73 -5.96 -13.29
CA GLY A 216 -12.85 -5.29 -13.93
C GLY A 216 -14.03 -6.24 -14.20
N ASP A 217 -13.81 -7.55 -14.12
CA ASP A 217 -14.75 -8.60 -14.49
C ASP A 217 -15.15 -9.54 -13.31
N ASN A 218 -14.98 -9.09 -12.05
CA ASN A 218 -15.42 -9.86 -10.89
C ASN A 218 -16.72 -9.30 -10.30
N PRO A 219 -17.88 -9.84 -10.62
CA PRO A 219 -19.17 -9.31 -10.15
C PRO A 219 -19.30 -9.39 -8.61
N ALA A 220 -18.62 -10.33 -7.96
CA ALA A 220 -18.65 -10.45 -6.51
C ALA A 220 -17.79 -9.35 -5.84
N PHE A 221 -16.64 -9.00 -6.41
CA PHE A 221 -15.87 -7.85 -5.97
C PHE A 221 -16.64 -6.55 -6.21
N ALA A 222 -17.20 -6.36 -7.42
CA ALA A 222 -18.03 -5.20 -7.74
C ALA A 222 -19.19 -5.02 -6.76
N ALA A 223 -19.91 -6.11 -6.42
CA ALA A 223 -20.98 -6.09 -5.42
C ALA A 223 -20.45 -5.77 -4.01
N MET A 224 -19.28 -6.30 -3.62
CA MET A 224 -18.67 -6.02 -2.33
C MET A 224 -18.34 -4.52 -2.16
N ILE A 225 -17.91 -3.86 -3.23
CA ILE A 225 -17.50 -2.45 -3.20
C ILE A 225 -18.61 -1.46 -3.57
N GLU A 226 -19.86 -1.91 -3.74
CA GLU A 226 -20.97 -1.02 -4.09
C GLU A 226 -21.09 0.16 -3.12
N GLY A 227 -21.08 1.39 -3.66
CA GLY A 227 -21.22 2.64 -2.91
C GLY A 227 -20.04 2.97 -2.00
N VAL A 228 -18.84 2.41 -2.21
CA VAL A 228 -17.68 2.73 -1.38
C VAL A 228 -17.29 4.22 -1.48
N ASP A 229 -16.83 4.77 -0.35
CA ASP A 229 -16.38 6.16 -0.29
C ASP A 229 -15.04 6.36 -1.02
N ILE A 230 -14.15 5.38 -0.92
CA ILE A 230 -12.83 5.39 -1.56
C ILE A 230 -12.57 4.00 -2.14
N LEU A 231 -12.21 3.94 -3.43
CA LEU A 231 -11.63 2.77 -4.06
C LEU A 231 -10.19 3.09 -4.45
N VAL A 232 -9.25 2.38 -3.87
CA VAL A 232 -7.86 2.34 -4.33
C VAL A 232 -7.74 1.20 -5.33
N MET A 233 -7.32 1.52 -6.54
CA MET A 233 -7.27 0.56 -7.66
C MET A 233 -5.92 0.65 -8.37
N ASP A 234 -5.38 -0.49 -8.78
CA ASP A 234 -4.15 -0.54 -9.55
C ASP A 234 -4.32 0.09 -10.93
N HIS A 235 -3.34 0.93 -11.28
CA HIS A 235 -3.22 1.58 -12.58
C HIS A 235 -1.85 1.23 -13.19
N ALA A 236 -1.61 -0.05 -13.37
CA ALA A 236 -0.29 -0.56 -13.76
C ALA A 236 -0.07 -0.64 -15.27
N VAL A 237 -1.14 -0.59 -16.07
CA VAL A 237 -1.07 -0.81 -17.52
C VAL A 237 -1.82 0.28 -18.31
N PRO A 238 -1.39 0.56 -19.56
CA PRO A 238 -2.18 1.33 -20.50
C PRO A 238 -3.33 0.48 -21.07
N GLU A 239 -4.25 1.14 -21.80
CA GLU A 239 -5.36 0.44 -22.45
C GLU A 239 -4.90 -0.68 -23.39
N MET A 240 -3.86 -0.42 -24.16
CA MET A 240 -3.26 -1.40 -25.07
C MET A 240 -2.10 -2.14 -24.38
N ALA A 241 -2.41 -2.82 -23.27
CA ALA A 241 -1.44 -3.67 -22.58
C ALA A 241 -1.11 -4.92 -23.40
N ASP A 242 0.12 -5.41 -23.26
CA ASP A 242 0.47 -6.73 -23.77
C ASP A 242 -0.36 -7.83 -23.06
N PRO A 243 -0.52 -9.03 -23.66
CA PRO A 243 -1.40 -10.06 -23.12
C PRO A 243 -1.03 -10.52 -21.71
N VAL A 244 0.26 -10.56 -21.35
CA VAL A 244 0.70 -11.00 -20.00
C VAL A 244 0.33 -9.94 -18.99
N ALA A 245 0.70 -8.69 -19.23
CA ALA A 245 0.37 -7.58 -18.34
C ALA A 245 -1.15 -7.36 -18.20
N GLY A 246 -1.91 -7.58 -19.28
CA GLY A 246 -3.37 -7.48 -19.27
C GLY A 246 -4.09 -8.61 -18.53
N GLN A 247 -3.41 -9.73 -18.24
CA GLN A 247 -3.93 -10.79 -17.35
C GLN A 247 -3.65 -10.49 -15.87
N LEU A 248 -2.69 -9.61 -15.59
CA LEU A 248 -2.31 -9.24 -14.24
C LEU A 248 -2.98 -7.93 -13.79
N HIS A 249 -3.43 -7.06 -14.69
CA HIS A 249 -3.87 -5.71 -14.32
C HIS A 249 -5.08 -5.24 -15.14
N THR A 250 -6.00 -4.56 -14.48
CA THR A 250 -7.21 -3.98 -15.06
C THR A 250 -6.86 -2.79 -15.98
N ARG A 251 -7.47 -2.75 -17.16
CA ARG A 251 -7.27 -1.65 -18.10
C ARG A 251 -8.01 -0.37 -17.67
N PRO A 252 -7.56 0.81 -18.11
CA PRO A 252 -8.20 2.08 -17.75
C PRO A 252 -9.71 2.14 -18.04
N SER A 253 -10.18 1.66 -19.19
CA SER A 253 -11.62 1.62 -19.51
C SER A 253 -12.40 0.72 -18.55
N GLU A 254 -11.84 -0.43 -18.18
CA GLU A 254 -12.42 -1.38 -17.23
C GLU A 254 -12.45 -0.82 -15.80
N ILE A 255 -11.41 -0.08 -15.37
CA ILE A 255 -11.41 0.66 -14.10
C ILE A 255 -12.57 1.66 -14.06
N GLY A 256 -12.78 2.40 -15.15
CA GLY A 256 -13.87 3.34 -15.28
C GLY A 256 -15.25 2.66 -15.20
N LEU A 257 -15.41 1.54 -15.90
CA LEU A 257 -16.64 0.73 -15.89
C LEU A 257 -16.93 0.18 -14.48
N LEU A 258 -15.93 -0.39 -13.79
CA LEU A 258 -16.06 -0.89 -12.44
C LEU A 258 -16.46 0.21 -11.47
N ALA A 259 -15.77 1.36 -11.51
CA ALA A 259 -16.04 2.49 -10.62
C ALA A 259 -17.45 3.06 -10.82
N ALA A 260 -17.91 3.13 -12.05
CA ALA A 260 -19.26 3.57 -12.39
C ALA A 260 -20.32 2.56 -11.93
N HIS A 261 -20.12 1.28 -12.26
CA HIS A 261 -21.06 0.21 -11.92
C HIS A 261 -21.23 0.07 -10.39
N ALA A 262 -20.12 0.15 -9.65
CA ALA A 262 -20.14 0.08 -8.20
C ALA A 262 -20.55 1.40 -7.51
N GLY A 263 -20.78 2.48 -8.24
CA GLY A 263 -21.14 3.77 -7.65
C GLY A 263 -20.08 4.31 -6.70
N VAL A 264 -18.80 4.14 -7.05
CA VAL A 264 -17.65 4.59 -6.26
C VAL A 264 -17.70 6.11 -6.08
N LYS A 265 -17.51 6.63 -4.86
CA LYS A 265 -17.56 8.08 -4.61
C LYS A 265 -16.22 8.77 -4.92
N ARG A 266 -15.10 8.10 -4.76
CA ARG A 266 -13.75 8.58 -5.09
C ARG A 266 -12.86 7.44 -5.54
N LEU A 267 -12.25 7.60 -6.70
CA LEU A 267 -11.29 6.65 -7.26
C LEU A 267 -9.85 7.16 -7.03
N VAL A 268 -8.98 6.28 -6.56
CA VAL A 268 -7.54 6.53 -6.39
C VAL A 268 -6.79 5.52 -7.25
N LEU A 269 -6.08 6.00 -8.25
CA LEU A 269 -5.24 5.20 -9.14
C LEU A 269 -3.86 5.06 -8.54
N SER A 270 -3.49 3.89 -8.10
CA SER A 270 -2.21 3.57 -7.46
C SER A 270 -1.48 2.48 -8.23
N HIS A 271 -0.39 1.92 -7.67
CA HIS A 271 0.45 0.94 -8.35
C HIS A 271 0.87 1.43 -9.75
N ASN A 272 1.20 2.72 -9.83
CA ASN A 272 1.53 3.36 -11.08
C ASN A 272 2.90 2.87 -11.58
N MET A 273 2.99 2.63 -12.89
CA MET A 273 4.24 2.22 -13.56
C MET A 273 4.56 3.18 -14.70
N ALA A 274 5.80 3.25 -15.12
CA ALA A 274 6.19 4.11 -16.24
C ALA A 274 5.33 3.88 -17.49
N ARG A 275 4.94 2.62 -17.76
CA ARG A 275 4.07 2.24 -18.89
C ARG A 275 2.64 2.75 -18.79
N SER A 276 2.11 2.98 -17.59
CA SER A 276 0.77 3.56 -17.37
C SER A 276 0.82 5.08 -17.21
N LEU A 277 1.90 5.61 -16.64
CA LEU A 277 2.09 7.05 -16.48
C LEU A 277 2.44 7.76 -17.80
N GLY A 278 3.09 7.08 -18.73
CA GLY A 278 3.38 7.63 -20.07
C GLY A 278 2.11 8.13 -20.78
N PRO A 279 1.09 7.28 -21.00
CA PRO A 279 -0.19 7.67 -21.61
C PRO A 279 -1.24 8.09 -20.56
N LEU A 280 -0.84 8.72 -19.44
CA LEU A 280 -1.75 9.05 -18.33
C LEU A 280 -2.97 9.87 -18.77
N LYS A 281 -2.78 10.83 -19.68
CA LYS A 281 -3.87 11.67 -20.16
C LYS A 281 -4.93 10.85 -20.91
N GLU A 282 -4.48 9.93 -21.73
CA GLU A 282 -5.31 9.00 -22.49
C GLU A 282 -6.03 8.03 -21.56
N ASN A 283 -5.32 7.45 -20.59
CA ASN A 283 -5.88 6.55 -19.58
C ASN A 283 -6.98 7.24 -18.77
N LEU A 284 -6.74 8.47 -18.30
CA LEU A 284 -7.75 9.25 -17.57
C LEU A 284 -8.96 9.61 -18.46
N ALA A 285 -8.76 9.84 -19.77
CA ALA A 285 -9.86 10.08 -20.70
C ALA A 285 -10.72 8.84 -20.88
N LEU A 286 -10.13 7.65 -20.95
CA LEU A 286 -10.85 6.37 -21.03
C LEU A 286 -11.64 6.07 -19.75
N ILE A 287 -11.05 6.28 -18.59
CA ILE A 287 -11.78 6.16 -17.31
C ILE A 287 -13.00 7.08 -17.30
N ARG A 288 -12.84 8.35 -17.73
CA ARG A 288 -13.90 9.36 -17.74
C ARG A 288 -15.02 9.08 -18.74
N GLN A 289 -14.85 8.19 -19.71
CA GLN A 289 -15.94 7.77 -20.59
C GLN A 289 -17.05 7.01 -19.84
N HIS A 290 -16.72 6.43 -18.69
CA HIS A 290 -17.62 5.60 -17.90
C HIS A 290 -17.87 6.16 -16.48
N TYR A 291 -16.87 6.80 -15.89
CA TYR A 291 -16.90 7.29 -14.51
C TYR A 291 -16.52 8.78 -14.47
N ASP A 292 -17.46 9.63 -14.05
CA ASP A 292 -17.32 11.09 -13.92
C ASP A 292 -16.98 11.55 -12.51
N GLY A 293 -16.90 10.62 -11.54
CA GLY A 293 -16.57 10.91 -10.16
C GLY A 293 -15.10 11.36 -9.95
N PRO A 294 -14.80 11.91 -8.76
CA PRO A 294 -13.45 12.37 -8.42
C PRO A 294 -12.41 11.26 -8.56
N THR A 295 -11.45 11.46 -9.45
CA THR A 295 -10.33 10.54 -9.71
C THR A 295 -9.00 11.21 -9.39
N ARG A 296 -8.15 10.57 -8.60
CA ARG A 296 -6.81 11.02 -8.27
C ARG A 296 -5.77 9.97 -8.63
N VAL A 297 -4.67 10.42 -9.22
CA VAL A 297 -3.46 9.58 -9.37
C VAL A 297 -2.67 9.67 -8.06
N ALA A 298 -2.35 8.53 -7.49
CA ALA A 298 -1.65 8.45 -6.23
C ALA A 298 -0.20 8.93 -6.34
N GLU A 299 0.27 9.56 -5.29
CA GLU A 299 1.67 9.89 -5.04
C GLU A 299 2.05 9.37 -3.64
N ASP A 300 3.35 9.10 -3.44
CA ASP A 300 3.86 8.69 -2.13
C ASP A 300 3.51 9.72 -1.06
N LEU A 301 3.09 9.24 0.10
CA LEU A 301 2.64 10.00 1.27
C LEU A 301 1.35 10.82 1.07
N MET A 302 0.65 10.65 -0.06
CA MET A 302 -0.63 11.31 -0.31
C MET A 302 -1.70 10.86 0.67
N CYS A 303 -2.41 11.82 1.29
CA CYS A 303 -3.62 11.56 2.08
C CYS A 303 -4.88 11.62 1.21
N VAL A 304 -5.79 10.68 1.45
CA VAL A 304 -7.13 10.58 0.88
C VAL A 304 -8.14 10.53 2.01
N GLU A 305 -9.06 11.49 2.05
CA GLU A 305 -10.03 11.71 3.13
C GLU A 305 -11.47 11.56 2.65
#